data_c7039d8d8fce6b2cb67304ecf3ed9237
#
_entry.id   c7039d8d8fce6b2cb67304ecf3ed9237
#
_cell.length_a   1.000
_cell.length_b   1.000
_cell.length_c   1.000
_cell.angle_alpha   90.00
_cell.angle_beta   90.00
_cell.angle_gamma   90.00
#
_symmetry.space_group_name_H-M   'P 1'
#
loop_
_entity.id
_entity.type
_entity.pdbx_description
1 polymer ?
#
loop_
_entity_poly.entity_id
_entity_poly.type
_entity_poly.pdbx_seq_one_letter_code
_entity_poly.pdbx_strand_id
1 'polypeptide(L)'
;MINKILKAGRSFYSVCRYVCHDPVRVEILSQKWVREDYRLMARDFNAISKLCPRSQKPVFHAVLDFLPEEKVDDDKMLAIAEKYLDALGMSNTQHVFAKHIDKAHPQVHIIANRIDREGKYINNSWEIVRSVKASRKLIEEYKLIQPTKKHLQRINLQALYASDAKRLEIYQLIRNSLPGCRNLPELEDRLLRLGVATRYRYNKQTGQPEGMSFRYDKMAFRGGNIDRSFALHRLEQTLAQQQQLYLWEQEKLAQRNKQQPVLKIHEEATTQQQEPKLIPNEPQQKPAQRERYKLRIS
;
A
#
# COMPACT_ATOMS: atom_id res chain seq x y z
N MET A 1 -16.15 3.81 -1.76
CA MET A 1 -15.84 2.96 -2.93
C MET A 1 -14.75 1.93 -2.61
N ILE A 2 -14.87 0.72 -3.10
CA ILE A 2 -13.93 -0.38 -2.92
C ILE A 2 -13.49 -0.86 -4.30
N ASN A 3 -12.20 -1.03 -4.52
CA ASN A 3 -11.69 -1.57 -5.79
C ASN A 3 -11.17 -3.00 -5.63
N LYS A 4 -11.35 -3.81 -6.65
CA LYS A 4 -10.87 -5.19 -6.70
C LYS A 4 -10.33 -5.51 -8.08
N ILE A 5 -9.05 -5.87 -8.19
CA ILE A 5 -8.50 -6.44 -9.42
C ILE A 5 -8.72 -7.95 -9.38
N LEU A 6 -9.34 -8.47 -10.42
CA LEU A 6 -9.58 -9.90 -10.58
C LEU A 6 -8.39 -10.58 -11.23
N LYS A 7 -8.33 -11.91 -11.14
CA LYS A 7 -7.25 -12.70 -11.72
C LYS A 7 -7.06 -12.39 -13.20
N ALA A 8 -5.83 -12.03 -13.59
CA ALA A 8 -5.50 -11.77 -14.98
C ALA A 8 -5.86 -12.96 -15.86
N GLY A 9 -6.77 -12.74 -16.80
CA GLY A 9 -7.30 -13.75 -17.71
C GLY A 9 -6.45 -13.95 -18.95
N ARG A 10 -6.67 -15.09 -19.61
CA ARG A 10 -6.09 -15.39 -20.94
C ARG A 10 -7.13 -15.18 -22.05
N SER A 11 -8.43 -15.20 -21.73
CA SER A 11 -9.53 -15.19 -22.69
C SER A 11 -10.40 -13.97 -22.51
N PHE A 12 -10.39 -13.08 -23.50
CA PHE A 12 -11.37 -11.99 -23.56
C PHE A 12 -12.79 -12.49 -23.75
N TYR A 13 -12.98 -13.58 -24.49
CA TYR A 13 -14.31 -14.15 -24.67
C TYR A 13 -14.98 -14.50 -23.33
N SER A 14 -14.25 -15.15 -22.45
CA SER A 14 -14.80 -15.57 -21.15
C SER A 14 -15.18 -14.37 -20.28
N VAL A 15 -14.35 -13.32 -20.24
CA VAL A 15 -14.63 -12.14 -19.41
C VAL A 15 -15.73 -11.26 -20.02
N CYS A 16 -15.71 -11.02 -21.34
CA CYS A 16 -16.77 -10.27 -22.03
C CYS A 16 -18.12 -10.98 -21.91
N ARG A 17 -18.16 -12.31 -22.08
CA ARG A 17 -19.37 -13.10 -21.84
C ARG A 17 -19.85 -12.95 -20.39
N TYR A 18 -18.98 -13.10 -19.42
CA TYR A 18 -19.35 -13.01 -17.99
C TYR A 18 -19.90 -11.64 -17.62
N VAL A 19 -19.27 -10.57 -18.12
CA VAL A 19 -19.61 -9.19 -17.74
C VAL A 19 -20.72 -8.61 -18.60
N CYS A 20 -20.74 -8.85 -19.94
CA CYS A 20 -21.55 -8.10 -20.90
C CYS A 20 -22.62 -8.93 -21.62
N HIS A 21 -22.81 -10.23 -21.29
CA HIS A 21 -23.71 -11.11 -22.04
C HIS A 21 -25.17 -10.77 -21.84
N ASP A 22 -25.58 -10.34 -20.67
CA ASP A 22 -27.00 -10.18 -20.30
C ASP A 22 -27.38 -8.69 -20.20
N PRO A 23 -28.09 -8.14 -21.21
CA PRO A 23 -28.46 -6.73 -21.23
C PRO A 23 -29.48 -6.35 -20.14
N VAL A 24 -30.17 -7.31 -19.53
CA VAL A 24 -31.10 -7.06 -18.42
C VAL A 24 -30.33 -6.77 -17.12
N ARG A 25 -29.13 -7.29 -17.02
CA ARG A 25 -28.29 -7.19 -15.80
C ARG A 25 -27.17 -6.17 -15.89
N VAL A 26 -26.88 -5.70 -17.12
CA VAL A 26 -25.68 -4.91 -17.38
C VAL A 26 -26.00 -3.75 -18.30
N GLU A 27 -25.54 -2.58 -17.90
CA GLU A 27 -25.53 -1.36 -18.70
C GLU A 27 -24.08 -1.01 -19.06
N ILE A 28 -23.81 -0.79 -20.35
CA ILE A 28 -22.49 -0.36 -20.81
C ILE A 28 -22.39 1.16 -20.67
N LEU A 29 -21.60 1.62 -19.72
CA LEU A 29 -21.36 3.04 -19.49
C LEU A 29 -20.47 3.65 -20.57
N SER A 30 -19.45 2.92 -21.00
CA SER A 30 -18.53 3.34 -22.06
C SER A 30 -17.76 2.16 -22.63
N GLN A 31 -17.39 2.28 -23.89
CA GLN A 31 -16.51 1.35 -24.59
C GLN A 31 -15.56 2.10 -25.52
N LYS A 32 -14.33 1.65 -25.60
CA LYS A 32 -13.30 2.27 -26.43
C LYS A 32 -12.64 1.24 -27.33
N TRP A 33 -12.78 1.46 -28.65
CA TRP A 33 -12.19 0.64 -29.72
C TRP A 33 -12.60 -0.84 -29.68
N VAL A 34 -13.82 -1.13 -29.23
CA VAL A 34 -14.46 -2.44 -29.26
C VAL A 34 -15.95 -2.29 -29.60
N ARG A 35 -16.53 -3.32 -30.18
CA ARG A 35 -17.94 -3.35 -30.54
C ARG A 35 -18.80 -3.79 -29.36
N GLU A 36 -20.12 -3.50 -29.41
CA GLU A 36 -21.07 -3.75 -28.30
C GLU A 36 -21.33 -5.23 -28.05
N ASP A 37 -21.53 -6.04 -29.12
CA ASP A 37 -21.74 -7.47 -28.92
C ASP A 37 -20.52 -8.12 -28.26
N TYR A 38 -20.72 -8.83 -27.16
CA TYR A 38 -19.64 -9.39 -26.36
C TYR A 38 -18.71 -10.35 -27.14
N ARG A 39 -19.22 -11.02 -28.20
CA ARG A 39 -18.41 -11.91 -29.06
C ARG A 39 -17.52 -11.09 -29.99
N LEU A 40 -18.10 -10.05 -30.57
CA LEU A 40 -17.37 -9.11 -31.44
C LEU A 40 -16.37 -8.29 -30.60
N MET A 41 -16.78 -7.82 -29.44
CA MET A 41 -15.93 -7.17 -28.46
C MET A 41 -14.68 -8.03 -28.12
N ALA A 42 -14.88 -9.30 -27.82
CA ALA A 42 -13.78 -10.23 -27.54
C ALA A 42 -12.85 -10.44 -28.76
N ARG A 43 -13.38 -10.42 -29.99
CA ARG A 43 -12.56 -10.47 -31.21
C ARG A 43 -11.70 -9.22 -31.36
N ASP A 44 -12.29 -8.04 -31.08
CA ASP A 44 -11.58 -6.76 -31.17
C ASP A 44 -10.44 -6.67 -30.15
N PHE A 45 -10.67 -7.09 -28.91
CA PHE A 45 -9.63 -7.22 -27.88
C PHE A 45 -8.51 -8.19 -28.33
N ASN A 46 -8.88 -9.34 -28.85
CA ASN A 46 -7.93 -10.34 -29.31
C ASN A 46 -7.09 -9.85 -30.51
N ALA A 47 -7.65 -8.99 -31.37
CA ALA A 47 -6.91 -8.44 -32.51
C ALA A 47 -5.70 -7.62 -32.04
N ILE A 48 -5.88 -6.73 -31.07
CA ILE A 48 -4.77 -5.95 -30.51
C ILE A 48 -3.84 -6.83 -29.67
N SER A 49 -4.38 -7.80 -28.92
CA SER A 49 -3.53 -8.70 -28.11
C SER A 49 -2.53 -9.49 -28.96
N LYS A 50 -2.83 -9.80 -30.21
CA LYS A 50 -1.94 -10.48 -31.15
C LYS A 50 -0.71 -9.66 -31.52
N LEU A 51 -0.75 -8.34 -31.33
CA LEU A 51 0.43 -7.46 -31.54
C LEU A 51 1.55 -7.75 -30.53
N CYS A 52 1.23 -8.40 -29.39
CA CYS A 52 2.21 -8.81 -28.39
C CYS A 52 2.10 -10.31 -28.06
N PRO A 53 2.56 -11.22 -28.93
CA PRO A 53 2.40 -12.67 -28.76
C PRO A 53 3.06 -13.24 -27.49
N ARG A 54 4.04 -12.53 -26.91
CA ARG A 54 4.71 -12.91 -25.66
C ARG A 54 3.82 -12.74 -24.43
N SER A 55 2.76 -11.95 -24.54
CA SER A 55 1.82 -11.73 -23.42
C SER A 55 0.84 -12.88 -23.31
N GLN A 56 0.98 -13.70 -22.28
CA GLN A 56 0.08 -14.83 -21.99
C GLN A 56 -1.19 -14.43 -21.24
N LYS A 57 -1.25 -13.22 -20.68
CA LYS A 57 -2.36 -12.74 -19.84
C LYS A 57 -2.74 -11.30 -20.19
N PRO A 58 -3.28 -11.06 -21.39
CA PRO A 58 -3.59 -9.72 -21.86
C PRO A 58 -4.81 -9.10 -21.17
N VAL A 59 -5.67 -9.90 -20.54
CA VAL A 59 -6.91 -9.43 -19.94
C VAL A 59 -6.64 -8.73 -18.61
N PHE A 60 -7.03 -7.47 -18.51
CA PHE A 60 -7.23 -6.78 -17.25
C PHE A 60 -8.72 -6.80 -16.91
N HIS A 61 -9.04 -7.13 -15.65
CA HIS A 61 -10.41 -7.08 -15.16
C HIS A 61 -10.40 -6.55 -13.72
N ALA A 62 -11.09 -5.45 -13.50
CA ALA A 62 -11.28 -4.87 -12.18
C ALA A 62 -12.75 -4.58 -11.91
N VAL A 63 -13.11 -4.42 -10.65
CA VAL A 63 -14.43 -3.99 -10.20
C VAL A 63 -14.26 -2.81 -9.28
N LEU A 64 -14.99 -1.74 -9.54
CA LEU A 64 -15.20 -0.64 -8.62
C LEU A 64 -16.57 -0.83 -7.97
N ASP A 65 -16.57 -1.03 -6.67
CA ASP A 65 -17.73 -1.35 -5.88
C ASP A 65 -18.07 -0.12 -5.01
N PHE A 66 -19.21 0.52 -5.29
CA PHE A 66 -19.66 1.69 -4.57
C PHE A 66 -20.49 1.27 -3.37
N LEU A 67 -20.36 1.95 -2.25
CA LEU A 67 -21.14 1.63 -1.06
C LEU A 67 -22.62 2.02 -1.28
N PRO A 68 -23.57 1.32 -0.66
CA PRO A 68 -25.00 1.63 -0.84
C PRO A 68 -25.37 3.06 -0.45
N GLU A 69 -24.61 3.64 0.48
CA GLU A 69 -24.81 5.00 0.97
C GLU A 69 -24.19 6.06 0.03
N GLU A 70 -23.40 5.64 -0.97
CA GLU A 70 -22.77 6.53 -1.93
C GLU A 70 -23.76 6.83 -3.08
N LYS A 71 -24.23 8.07 -3.16
CA LYS A 71 -25.03 8.53 -4.30
C LYS A 71 -24.10 8.87 -5.46
N VAL A 72 -23.89 7.90 -6.34
CA VAL A 72 -23.01 8.02 -7.51
C VAL A 72 -23.87 7.77 -8.74
N ASP A 73 -24.03 8.79 -9.60
CA ASP A 73 -24.66 8.68 -10.91
C ASP A 73 -23.71 8.07 -11.94
N ASP A 74 -24.21 7.79 -13.13
CA ASP A 74 -23.47 7.10 -14.18
C ASP A 74 -22.31 7.93 -14.72
N ASP A 75 -22.47 9.25 -14.86
CA ASP A 75 -21.41 10.16 -15.30
C ASP A 75 -20.25 10.17 -14.30
N LYS A 76 -20.57 10.22 -13.02
CA LYS A 76 -19.57 10.15 -11.97
C LYS A 76 -18.89 8.78 -11.88
N MET A 77 -19.64 7.69 -12.06
CA MET A 77 -19.08 6.34 -12.15
C MET A 77 -18.11 6.21 -13.32
N LEU A 78 -18.50 6.73 -14.49
CA LEU A 78 -17.67 6.75 -15.68
C LEU A 78 -16.40 7.53 -15.47
N ALA A 79 -16.49 8.77 -14.97
CA ALA A 79 -15.33 9.62 -14.70
C ALA A 79 -14.35 8.97 -13.69
N ILE A 80 -14.87 8.30 -12.67
CA ILE A 80 -14.05 7.56 -11.69
C ILE A 80 -13.36 6.37 -12.36
N ALA A 81 -14.08 5.60 -13.20
CA ALA A 81 -13.52 4.44 -13.89
C ALA A 81 -12.43 4.81 -14.88
N GLU A 82 -12.61 5.90 -15.65
CA GLU A 82 -11.60 6.45 -16.57
C GLU A 82 -10.33 6.88 -15.82
N LYS A 83 -10.46 7.69 -14.77
CA LYS A 83 -9.32 8.14 -13.96
C LYS A 83 -8.63 6.98 -13.24
N TYR A 84 -9.38 5.96 -12.83
CA TYR A 84 -8.81 4.76 -12.25
C TYR A 84 -7.95 4.00 -13.27
N LEU A 85 -8.46 3.81 -14.48
CA LEU A 85 -7.75 3.12 -15.56
C LEU A 85 -6.51 3.91 -16.01
N ASP A 86 -6.62 5.24 -16.09
CA ASP A 86 -5.50 6.15 -16.39
C ASP A 86 -4.39 6.06 -15.32
N ALA A 87 -4.75 6.09 -14.05
CA ALA A 87 -3.80 5.94 -12.94
C ALA A 87 -3.03 4.59 -12.95
N LEU A 88 -3.59 3.58 -13.63
CA LEU A 88 -2.91 2.31 -13.90
C LEU A 88 -2.08 2.31 -15.19
N GLY A 89 -2.06 3.43 -15.93
CA GLY A 89 -1.33 3.58 -17.19
C GLY A 89 -2.00 2.89 -18.38
N MET A 90 -3.33 2.74 -18.33
CA MET A 90 -4.12 2.04 -19.35
C MET A 90 -5.05 2.96 -20.13
N SER A 91 -4.78 4.27 -20.21
CA SER A 91 -5.58 5.24 -20.95
C SER A 91 -5.56 5.00 -22.48
N ASN A 92 -4.45 4.48 -23.02
CA ASN A 92 -4.27 4.17 -24.45
C ASN A 92 -4.52 2.70 -24.77
N THR A 93 -5.56 2.10 -24.16
CA THR A 93 -5.93 0.70 -24.42
C THR A 93 -7.40 0.56 -24.76
N GLN A 94 -7.74 -0.57 -25.38
CA GLN A 94 -9.14 -0.98 -25.51
C GLN A 94 -9.71 -1.22 -24.12
N HIS A 95 -10.93 -0.72 -23.86
CA HIS A 95 -11.62 -0.99 -22.61
C HIS A 95 -13.14 -0.95 -22.74
N VAL A 96 -13.80 -1.53 -21.75
CA VAL A 96 -15.25 -1.45 -21.53
C VAL A 96 -15.49 -1.19 -20.05
N PHE A 97 -16.40 -0.27 -19.76
CA PHE A 97 -16.94 -0.03 -18.43
C PHE A 97 -18.40 -0.50 -18.42
N ALA A 98 -18.70 -1.50 -17.63
CA ALA A 98 -19.99 -2.14 -17.55
C ALA A 98 -20.53 -2.06 -16.12
N LYS A 99 -21.68 -1.40 -15.95
CA LYS A 99 -22.38 -1.27 -14.68
C LYS A 99 -23.31 -2.46 -14.48
N HIS A 100 -23.19 -3.14 -13.37
CA HIS A 100 -24.12 -4.19 -12.97
C HIS A 100 -25.28 -3.57 -12.20
N ILE A 101 -26.51 -3.77 -12.70
CA ILE A 101 -27.75 -3.22 -12.13
C ILE A 101 -28.51 -4.24 -11.27
N ASP A 102 -28.11 -5.50 -11.30
CA ASP A 102 -28.73 -6.59 -10.53
C ASP A 102 -28.22 -6.71 -9.08
N LYS A 103 -27.36 -5.79 -8.66
CA LYS A 103 -26.76 -5.77 -7.31
C LYS A 103 -27.44 -4.75 -6.40
N ALA A 104 -27.40 -5.03 -5.10
CA ALA A 104 -27.94 -4.11 -4.09
C ALA A 104 -27.19 -2.75 -4.03
N HIS A 105 -26.02 -2.67 -4.65
CA HIS A 105 -25.17 -1.47 -4.72
C HIS A 105 -24.49 -1.40 -6.08
N PRO A 106 -24.24 -0.20 -6.59
CA PRO A 106 -23.65 -0.02 -7.91
C PRO A 106 -22.24 -0.60 -8.01
N GLN A 107 -22.00 -1.38 -9.06
CA GLN A 107 -20.70 -1.96 -9.36
C GLN A 107 -20.34 -1.68 -10.82
N VAL A 108 -19.15 -1.15 -11.06
CA VAL A 108 -18.61 -0.96 -12.40
C VAL A 108 -17.49 -1.98 -12.63
N HIS A 109 -17.71 -2.86 -13.60
CA HIS A 109 -16.71 -3.76 -14.13
C HIS A 109 -15.88 -3.05 -15.19
N ILE A 110 -14.57 -3.14 -15.07
CA ILE A 110 -13.60 -2.60 -16.01
C ILE A 110 -12.91 -3.78 -16.69
N ILE A 111 -13.14 -3.94 -17.99
CA ILE A 111 -12.38 -4.86 -18.84
C ILE A 111 -11.44 -4.01 -19.68
N ALA A 112 -10.16 -4.28 -19.68
CA ALA A 112 -9.18 -3.58 -20.52
C ALA A 112 -8.12 -4.54 -21.08
N ASN A 113 -7.50 -4.11 -22.18
CA ASN A 113 -6.38 -4.82 -22.76
C ASN A 113 -5.08 -4.34 -22.10
N ARG A 114 -4.24 -5.27 -21.68
CA ARG A 114 -2.87 -4.93 -21.20
C ARG A 114 -1.90 -4.65 -22.34
N ILE A 115 -2.36 -4.74 -23.57
CA ILE A 115 -1.61 -4.38 -24.75
C ILE A 115 -2.22 -3.08 -25.28
N ASP A 116 -1.42 -2.04 -25.44
CA ASP A 116 -1.85 -0.80 -26.04
C ASP A 116 -2.01 -0.90 -27.57
N ARG A 117 -2.44 0.17 -28.20
CA ARG A 117 -2.63 0.21 -29.65
C ARG A 117 -1.37 0.00 -30.47
N GLU A 118 -0.23 0.31 -29.90
CA GLU A 118 1.08 0.17 -30.50
C GLU A 118 1.67 -1.24 -30.27
N GLY A 119 0.94 -2.15 -29.62
CA GLY A 119 1.39 -3.50 -29.30
C GLY A 119 2.31 -3.60 -28.09
N LYS A 120 2.45 -2.52 -27.32
CA LYS A 120 3.29 -2.49 -26.13
C LYS A 120 2.57 -3.07 -24.93
N TYR A 121 3.23 -3.95 -24.19
CA TYR A 121 2.67 -4.50 -22.96
C TYR A 121 2.73 -3.48 -21.81
N ILE A 122 1.59 -3.22 -21.19
CA ILE A 122 1.48 -2.37 -20.02
C ILE A 122 1.90 -3.16 -18.78
N ASN A 123 2.96 -2.69 -18.16
CA ASN A 123 3.56 -3.37 -17.01
C ASN A 123 2.57 -3.48 -15.85
N ASN A 124 2.30 -4.71 -15.43
CA ASN A 124 1.44 -5.03 -14.29
C ASN A 124 2.19 -5.14 -12.95
N SER A 125 3.48 -4.79 -12.92
CA SER A 125 4.22 -4.71 -11.67
C SER A 125 3.56 -3.68 -10.75
N TRP A 126 3.33 -4.08 -9.49
CA TRP A 126 2.69 -3.21 -8.50
C TRP A 126 1.27 -2.77 -8.85
N GLU A 127 0.61 -3.45 -9.75
CA GLU A 127 -0.74 -3.09 -10.19
C GLU A 127 -1.71 -2.96 -9.01
N ILE A 128 -1.62 -3.86 -8.03
CA ILE A 128 -2.45 -3.80 -6.80
C ILE A 128 -2.10 -2.56 -5.97
N VAL A 129 -0.81 -2.25 -5.80
CA VAL A 129 -0.38 -1.07 -5.03
C VAL A 129 -0.82 0.21 -5.73
N ARG A 130 -0.63 0.29 -7.06
CA ARG A 130 -1.12 1.42 -7.87
C ARG A 130 -2.63 1.56 -7.79
N SER A 131 -3.35 0.45 -7.85
CA SER A 131 -4.80 0.36 -7.74
C SER A 131 -5.30 0.90 -6.39
N VAL A 132 -4.71 0.47 -5.29
CA VAL A 132 -5.06 0.97 -3.94
C VAL A 132 -4.75 2.47 -3.82
N LYS A 133 -3.61 2.93 -4.35
CA LYS A 133 -3.24 4.35 -4.35
C LYS A 133 -4.21 5.18 -5.20
N ALA A 134 -4.57 4.70 -6.39
CA ALA A 134 -5.55 5.33 -7.26
C ALA A 134 -6.92 5.44 -6.57
N SER A 135 -7.41 4.35 -5.97
CA SER A 135 -8.69 4.36 -5.27
C SER A 135 -8.72 5.35 -4.10
N ARG A 136 -7.66 5.43 -3.30
CA ARG A 136 -7.59 6.41 -2.20
C ARG A 136 -7.69 7.83 -2.72
N LYS A 137 -6.94 8.16 -3.77
CA LYS A 137 -6.99 9.49 -4.40
C LYS A 137 -8.39 9.80 -4.93
N LEU A 138 -9.05 8.84 -5.59
CA LEU A 138 -10.39 9.01 -6.14
C LEU A 138 -11.45 9.15 -5.06
N ILE A 139 -11.33 8.40 -3.95
CA ILE A 139 -12.22 8.53 -2.78
C ILE A 139 -12.15 9.96 -2.22
N GLU A 140 -10.94 10.53 -2.10
CA GLU A 140 -10.74 11.91 -1.63
C GLU A 140 -11.28 12.93 -2.64
N GLU A 141 -10.92 12.80 -3.92
CA GLU A 141 -11.28 13.73 -4.99
C GLU A 141 -12.80 13.81 -5.20
N TYR A 142 -13.47 12.66 -5.20
CA TYR A 142 -14.92 12.56 -5.43
C TYR A 142 -15.74 12.57 -4.13
N LYS A 143 -15.10 12.81 -2.97
CA LYS A 143 -15.72 12.84 -1.64
C LYS A 143 -16.57 11.58 -1.37
N LEU A 144 -16.03 10.42 -1.71
CA LEU A 144 -16.65 9.14 -1.46
C LEU A 144 -16.41 8.67 -0.02
N ILE A 145 -17.22 7.72 0.43
CA ILE A 145 -17.10 7.17 1.77
C ILE A 145 -15.83 6.32 1.88
N GLN A 146 -15.01 6.59 2.91
CA GLN A 146 -13.85 5.77 3.21
C GLN A 146 -14.27 4.37 3.67
N PRO A 147 -13.78 3.29 3.05
CA PRO A 147 -14.15 1.94 3.45
C PRO A 147 -13.67 1.65 4.86
N THR A 148 -14.56 1.21 5.74
CA THR A 148 -14.21 0.74 7.08
C THR A 148 -13.67 -0.70 7.05
N LYS A 149 -13.07 -1.17 8.17
CA LYS A 149 -12.64 -2.57 8.29
C LYS A 149 -13.79 -3.56 8.00
N LYS A 150 -15.03 -3.22 8.40
CA LYS A 150 -16.23 -4.02 8.13
C LYS A 150 -16.55 -4.08 6.62
N HIS A 151 -16.38 -2.99 5.90
CA HIS A 151 -16.53 -2.95 4.44
C HIS A 151 -15.43 -3.76 3.75
N LEU A 152 -14.20 -3.68 4.24
CA LEU A 152 -13.05 -4.44 3.71
C LEU A 152 -13.17 -5.94 3.95
N GLN A 153 -13.84 -6.38 5.00
CA GLN A 153 -14.12 -7.80 5.26
C GLN A 153 -15.11 -8.41 4.26
N ARG A 154 -16.00 -7.59 3.65
CA ARG A 154 -16.88 -8.02 2.55
C ARG A 154 -16.12 -8.18 1.22
N ILE A 155 -14.97 -7.53 1.08
CA ILE A 155 -14.08 -7.79 -0.04
C ILE A 155 -13.45 -9.13 0.24
N ASN A 156 -13.71 -10.08 -0.62
CA ASN A 156 -13.02 -11.36 -0.59
C ASN A 156 -11.50 -11.11 -0.87
N LEU A 157 -10.72 -10.84 0.19
CA LEU A 157 -9.25 -10.77 0.13
C LEU A 157 -8.65 -12.07 -0.44
N GLN A 158 -9.42 -13.16 -0.46
CA GLN A 158 -9.07 -14.42 -1.15
C GLN A 158 -8.98 -14.26 -2.68
N ALA A 159 -9.52 -13.17 -3.24
CA ALA A 159 -9.33 -12.87 -4.66
C ALA A 159 -8.00 -12.18 -4.98
N LEU A 160 -7.35 -11.56 -4.02
CA LEU A 160 -5.92 -11.28 -4.11
C LEU A 160 -5.21 -12.64 -4.03
N TYR A 161 -4.41 -12.97 -5.06
CA TYR A 161 -3.55 -14.15 -4.94
C TYR A 161 -2.82 -14.08 -3.61
N ALA A 162 -2.79 -15.15 -2.86
CA ALA A 162 -2.08 -15.22 -1.60
C ALA A 162 -0.63 -14.69 -1.72
N SER A 163 0.00 -14.91 -2.88
CA SER A 163 1.32 -14.37 -3.22
C SER A 163 1.35 -12.86 -3.35
N ASP A 164 0.32 -12.22 -3.93
CA ASP A 164 0.29 -10.76 -4.13
C ASP A 164 -0.06 -10.05 -2.83
N ALA A 165 -0.96 -10.63 -2.03
CA ALA A 165 -1.25 -10.14 -0.68
C ALA A 165 0.01 -10.19 0.20
N LYS A 166 0.72 -11.32 0.21
CA LYS A 166 1.96 -11.47 0.96
C LYS A 166 3.08 -10.55 0.46
N ARG A 167 3.19 -10.34 -0.84
CA ARG A 167 4.14 -9.38 -1.42
C ARG A 167 3.84 -7.95 -0.98
N LEU A 168 2.55 -7.57 -0.91
CA LEU A 168 2.13 -6.26 -0.41
C LEU A 168 2.42 -6.10 1.09
N GLU A 169 2.17 -7.13 1.90
CA GLU A 169 2.52 -7.13 3.31
C GLU A 169 4.03 -6.91 3.50
N ILE A 170 4.87 -7.68 2.81
CA ILE A 170 6.34 -7.53 2.87
C ILE A 170 6.76 -6.12 2.42
N TYR A 171 6.15 -5.59 1.34
CA TYR A 171 6.42 -4.23 0.90
C TYR A 171 6.17 -3.21 1.99
N GLN A 172 5.03 -3.30 2.67
CA GLN A 172 4.68 -2.37 3.76
C GLN A 172 5.65 -2.52 4.94
N LEU A 173 5.99 -3.76 5.31
CA LEU A 173 6.93 -4.03 6.40
C LEU A 173 8.32 -3.44 6.09
N ILE A 174 8.86 -3.65 4.89
CA ILE A 174 10.16 -3.08 4.49
C ILE A 174 10.08 -1.55 4.47
N ARG A 175 9.06 -0.99 3.83
CA ARG A 175 8.88 0.46 3.70
C ARG A 175 8.80 1.16 5.06
N ASN A 176 8.11 0.55 6.03
CA ASN A 176 7.94 1.11 7.37
C ASN A 176 9.18 0.89 8.25
N SER A 177 9.97 -0.14 7.97
CA SER A 177 11.20 -0.44 8.72
C SER A 177 12.42 0.34 8.22
N LEU A 178 12.43 0.73 6.94
CA LEU A 178 13.58 1.37 6.30
C LEU A 178 13.96 2.75 6.90
N PRO A 179 13.00 3.64 7.27
CA PRO A 179 13.33 4.91 7.87
C PRO A 179 14.09 4.75 9.21
N GLY A 180 15.19 5.47 9.35
CA GLY A 180 16.04 5.44 10.54
C GLY A 180 16.97 4.22 10.65
N CYS A 181 17.03 3.34 9.63
CA CYS A 181 18.11 2.36 9.50
C CYS A 181 19.31 3.00 8.80
N ARG A 182 20.52 2.67 9.23
CA ARG A 182 21.77 3.22 8.70
C ARG A 182 22.57 2.21 7.89
N ASN A 183 22.27 0.94 8.06
CA ASN A 183 22.95 -0.17 7.38
C ASN A 183 22.00 -1.36 7.19
N LEU A 184 22.43 -2.34 6.40
CA LEU A 184 21.64 -3.55 6.14
C LEU A 184 21.37 -4.37 7.41
N PRO A 185 22.36 -4.62 8.31
CA PRO A 185 22.10 -5.36 9.54
C PRO A 185 21.00 -4.76 10.42
N GLU A 186 20.93 -3.43 10.55
CA GLU A 186 19.85 -2.77 11.30
C GLU A 186 18.46 -3.00 10.64
N LEU A 187 18.41 -2.96 9.32
CA LEU A 187 17.18 -3.24 8.59
C LEU A 187 16.77 -4.72 8.75
N GLU A 188 17.73 -5.64 8.64
CA GLU A 188 17.51 -7.07 8.80
C GLU A 188 16.99 -7.43 10.19
N ASP A 189 17.59 -6.87 11.24
CA ASP A 189 17.14 -7.08 12.62
C ASP A 189 15.71 -6.57 12.84
N ARG A 190 15.38 -5.37 12.34
CA ARG A 190 13.99 -4.87 12.40
C ARG A 190 13.01 -5.75 11.67
N LEU A 191 13.37 -6.19 10.47
CA LEU A 191 12.52 -7.06 9.66
C LEU A 191 12.34 -8.44 10.30
N LEU A 192 13.41 -8.99 10.89
CA LEU A 192 13.36 -10.26 11.60
C LEU A 192 12.40 -10.23 12.79
N ARG A 193 12.39 -9.16 13.57
CA ARG A 193 11.41 -8.95 14.67
C ARG A 193 9.96 -8.89 14.17
N LEU A 194 9.76 -8.52 12.91
CA LEU A 194 8.44 -8.52 12.25
C LEU A 194 8.13 -9.82 11.50
N GLY A 195 8.98 -10.85 11.67
CA GLY A 195 8.79 -12.16 11.05
C GLY A 195 9.26 -12.23 9.59
N VAL A 196 9.98 -11.21 9.09
CA VAL A 196 10.54 -11.20 7.74
C VAL A 196 12.02 -11.58 7.78
N ALA A 197 12.35 -12.78 7.31
CA ALA A 197 13.73 -13.23 7.17
C ALA A 197 14.35 -12.79 5.84
N THR A 198 15.61 -12.42 5.85
CA THR A 198 16.37 -12.01 4.68
C THR A 198 17.30 -13.12 4.22
N ARG A 199 17.58 -13.18 2.93
CA ARG A 199 18.56 -14.10 2.34
C ARG A 199 19.27 -13.44 1.18
N TYR A 200 20.60 -13.47 1.20
CA TYR A 200 21.45 -13.01 0.10
C TYR A 200 21.58 -14.05 -0.98
N ARG A 201 21.73 -13.57 -2.20
CA ARG A 201 22.19 -14.35 -3.35
C ARG A 201 23.57 -13.85 -3.73
N TYR A 202 24.51 -14.76 -3.78
CA TYR A 202 25.90 -14.46 -4.11
C TYR A 202 26.22 -14.82 -5.57
N ASN A 203 27.07 -14.03 -6.17
CA ASN A 203 27.69 -14.35 -7.46
C ASN A 203 28.64 -15.53 -7.28
N LYS A 204 28.52 -16.57 -8.10
CA LYS A 204 29.31 -17.77 -7.97
C LYS A 204 30.79 -17.57 -8.35
N GLN A 205 31.08 -16.55 -9.18
CA GLN A 205 32.44 -16.27 -9.65
C GLN A 205 33.18 -15.31 -8.72
N THR A 206 32.51 -14.26 -8.24
CA THR A 206 33.12 -13.19 -7.45
C THR A 206 32.89 -13.33 -5.94
N GLY A 207 31.98 -14.20 -5.51
CA GLY A 207 31.59 -14.33 -4.12
C GLY A 207 30.84 -13.12 -3.56
N GLN A 208 30.56 -12.10 -4.36
CA GLN A 208 29.90 -10.87 -3.92
C GLN A 208 28.38 -11.05 -3.88
N PRO A 209 27.68 -10.37 -2.95
CA PRO A 209 26.23 -10.39 -2.90
C PRO A 209 25.65 -9.62 -4.10
N GLU A 210 24.83 -10.29 -4.92
CA GLU A 210 24.16 -9.72 -6.10
C GLU A 210 22.71 -9.36 -5.86
N GLY A 211 22.11 -9.87 -4.81
CA GLY A 211 20.71 -9.66 -4.57
C GLY A 211 20.26 -10.14 -3.21
N MET A 212 19.11 -9.63 -2.80
CA MET A 212 18.48 -9.94 -1.54
C MET A 212 17.04 -10.43 -1.77
N SER A 213 16.63 -11.40 -1.00
CA SER A 213 15.25 -11.92 -0.96
C SER A 213 14.70 -11.79 0.46
N PHE A 214 13.40 -11.55 0.55
CA PHE A 214 12.66 -11.40 1.78
C PHE A 214 11.68 -12.57 1.89
N ARG A 215 11.72 -13.30 2.98
CA ARG A 215 10.83 -14.41 3.27
C ARG A 215 9.92 -14.04 4.42
N TYR A 216 8.63 -14.12 4.18
CA TYR A 216 7.60 -13.89 5.18
C TYR A 216 6.59 -15.03 5.14
N ASP A 217 6.34 -15.65 6.29
CA ASP A 217 5.56 -16.86 6.36
C ASP A 217 6.19 -17.97 5.47
N LYS A 218 5.45 -18.60 4.59
CA LYS A 218 5.93 -19.66 3.68
C LYS A 218 6.40 -19.13 2.31
N MET A 219 6.36 -17.82 2.07
CA MET A 219 6.64 -17.21 0.78
C MET A 219 7.90 -16.37 0.81
N ALA A 220 8.68 -16.43 -0.28
CA ALA A 220 9.89 -15.63 -0.45
C ALA A 220 9.86 -14.88 -1.78
N PHE A 221 10.25 -13.60 -1.74
CA PHE A 221 10.30 -12.73 -2.90
C PHE A 221 11.67 -12.07 -3.03
N ARG A 222 12.17 -11.94 -4.25
CA ARG A 222 13.36 -11.13 -4.53
C ARG A 222 13.02 -9.66 -4.26
N GLY A 223 13.91 -8.90 -3.64
CA GLY A 223 13.70 -7.50 -3.33
C GLY A 223 13.23 -6.68 -4.53
N GLY A 224 13.92 -6.79 -5.67
CA GLY A 224 13.51 -6.13 -6.91
C GLY A 224 12.15 -6.56 -7.50
N ASN A 225 11.64 -7.73 -7.12
CA ASN A 225 10.28 -8.17 -7.49
C ASN A 225 9.23 -7.65 -6.52
N ILE A 226 9.63 -7.27 -5.32
CA ILE A 226 8.78 -6.56 -4.36
C ILE A 226 8.70 -5.10 -4.77
N ASP A 227 9.82 -4.40 -4.87
CA ASP A 227 9.98 -3.06 -5.43
C ASP A 227 11.39 -2.86 -5.99
N ARG A 228 11.52 -2.02 -7.01
CA ARG A 228 12.84 -1.68 -7.56
C ARG A 228 13.76 -1.03 -6.54
N SER A 229 13.19 -0.26 -5.61
CA SER A 229 13.92 0.37 -4.51
C SER A 229 14.45 -0.64 -3.47
N PHE A 230 13.89 -1.87 -3.44
CA PHE A 230 14.29 -2.95 -2.54
C PHE A 230 15.27 -3.93 -3.19
N ALA A 231 15.76 -3.64 -4.40
CA ALA A 231 16.93 -4.32 -4.93
C ALA A 231 18.14 -4.01 -4.04
N LEU A 232 19.02 -5.01 -3.81
CA LEU A 232 20.14 -4.91 -2.86
C LEU A 232 20.93 -3.59 -3.01
N HIS A 233 21.43 -3.31 -4.22
CA HIS A 233 22.20 -2.09 -4.49
C HIS A 233 21.42 -0.78 -4.20
N ARG A 234 20.09 -0.78 -4.34
CA ARG A 234 19.26 0.39 -4.03
C ARG A 234 19.05 0.57 -2.54
N LEU A 235 18.87 -0.54 -1.82
CA LEU A 235 18.81 -0.50 -0.35
C LEU A 235 20.14 0.00 0.23
N GLU A 236 21.27 -0.51 -0.25
CA GLU A 236 22.60 -0.06 0.16
C GLU A 236 22.79 1.44 -0.09
N GLN A 237 22.41 1.94 -1.27
CA GLN A 237 22.45 3.37 -1.57
C GLN A 237 21.59 4.21 -0.62
N THR A 238 20.35 3.76 -0.37
CA THR A 238 19.42 4.47 0.52
C THR A 238 19.94 4.50 1.96
N LEU A 239 20.44 3.38 2.45
CA LEU A 239 20.97 3.27 3.80
C LEU A 239 22.27 4.07 3.98
N ALA A 240 23.15 4.07 2.98
CA ALA A 240 24.34 4.91 2.98
C ALA A 240 24.01 6.41 3.05
N GLN A 241 23.00 6.86 2.30
CA GLN A 241 22.51 8.23 2.37
C GLN A 241 21.95 8.57 3.76
N GLN A 242 21.18 7.67 4.38
CA GLN A 242 20.66 7.87 5.74
C GLN A 242 21.77 7.92 6.78
N GLN A 243 22.80 7.09 6.62
CA GLN A 243 23.98 7.13 7.49
C GLN A 243 24.75 8.46 7.39
N GLN A 244 24.95 8.97 6.17
CA GLN A 244 25.60 10.27 5.97
C GLN A 244 24.82 11.41 6.60
N LEU A 245 23.49 11.43 6.43
CA LEU A 245 22.63 12.43 7.08
C LEU A 245 22.73 12.36 8.60
N TYR A 246 22.70 11.16 9.16
CA TYR A 246 22.85 10.98 10.60
C TYR A 246 24.18 11.51 11.12
N LEU A 247 25.30 11.19 10.45
CA LEU A 247 26.63 11.68 10.84
C LEU A 247 26.70 13.21 10.77
N TRP A 248 26.19 13.80 9.72
CA TRP A 248 26.13 15.25 9.58
C TRP A 248 25.30 15.94 10.68
N GLU A 249 24.16 15.35 11.07
CA GLU A 249 23.35 15.85 12.18
C GLU A 249 24.11 15.76 13.52
N GLN A 250 24.82 14.67 13.75
CA GLN A 250 25.66 14.50 14.95
C GLN A 250 26.80 15.52 15.00
N GLU A 251 27.47 15.77 13.89
CA GLU A 251 28.52 16.81 13.80
C GLU A 251 27.97 18.21 14.09
N LYS A 252 26.81 18.55 13.53
CA LYS A 252 26.15 19.83 13.83
C LYS A 252 25.79 19.98 15.31
N LEU A 253 25.25 18.91 15.91
CA LEU A 253 24.94 18.90 17.35
C LEU A 253 26.21 19.09 18.19
N ALA A 254 27.29 18.40 17.85
CA ALA A 254 28.56 18.54 18.54
C ALA A 254 29.15 19.97 18.41
N GLN A 255 29.03 20.61 17.24
CA GLN A 255 29.45 21.98 17.03
C GLN A 255 28.59 22.97 17.82
N ARG A 256 27.27 22.79 17.89
CA ARG A 256 26.36 23.61 18.71
C ARG A 256 26.71 23.51 20.20
N ASN A 257 26.99 22.31 20.69
CA ASN A 257 27.35 22.10 22.09
C ASN A 257 28.71 22.71 22.44
N LYS A 258 29.65 22.79 21.49
CA LYS A 258 30.94 23.47 21.68
C LYS A 258 30.81 25.02 21.65
N GLN A 259 29.79 25.56 21.02
CA GLN A 259 29.54 27.00 20.91
C GLN A 259 28.66 27.57 22.02
N GLN A 260 28.02 26.74 22.83
CA GLN A 260 27.35 27.20 24.04
C GLN A 260 28.38 27.43 25.11
N PRO A 261 28.62 28.67 25.58
CA PRO A 261 29.50 28.90 26.70
C PRO A 261 28.89 28.24 27.93
N VAL A 262 29.70 27.40 28.60
CA VAL A 262 29.37 26.88 29.90
C VAL A 262 29.20 28.09 30.80
N LEU A 263 27.98 28.46 31.15
CA LEU A 263 27.67 29.35 32.23
C LEU A 263 28.22 28.67 33.50
N LYS A 264 29.48 29.04 33.89
CA LYS A 264 29.99 28.72 35.19
C LYS A 264 29.10 29.43 36.19
N ILE A 265 28.24 28.69 36.85
CA ILE A 265 27.58 29.13 38.06
C ILE A 265 28.70 29.24 39.10
N HIS A 266 29.17 30.46 39.34
CA HIS A 266 29.97 30.77 40.52
C HIS A 266 29.01 30.63 41.72
N GLU A 267 29.10 29.53 42.42
CA GLU A 267 28.65 29.45 43.80
C GLU A 267 29.60 30.30 44.64
N GLU A 268 29.26 31.54 44.85
CA GLU A 268 29.80 32.31 45.94
C GLU A 268 29.19 31.79 47.24
N ALA A 269 29.99 31.02 47.96
CA ALA A 269 29.69 30.61 49.31
C ALA A 269 29.72 31.84 50.22
N THR A 270 28.56 32.39 50.56
CA THR A 270 28.43 33.31 51.69
C THR A 270 27.87 32.54 52.87
N THR A 271 28.79 32.14 53.73
CA THR A 271 28.52 31.63 55.07
C THR A 271 27.90 32.74 55.91
N GLN A 272 26.62 32.65 56.24
CA GLN A 272 26.07 33.27 57.41
C GLN A 272 25.22 32.26 58.18
N GLN A 273 25.77 31.94 59.35
CA GLN A 273 25.13 31.18 60.43
C GLN A 273 23.90 31.95 60.91
N GLN A 274 22.72 31.35 60.79
CA GLN A 274 21.55 31.71 61.62
C GLN A 274 20.91 30.45 62.18
N GLU A 275 20.81 30.40 63.49
CA GLU A 275 20.23 29.33 64.31
C GLU A 275 18.78 29.03 63.93
N PRO A 276 18.30 27.80 64.07
CA PRO A 276 16.90 27.46 63.78
C PRO A 276 16.00 27.78 64.94
N LYS A 277 15.01 28.63 64.74
CA LYS A 277 13.87 28.79 65.64
C LYS A 277 12.90 27.61 65.50
N LEU A 278 12.66 26.95 66.64
CA LEU A 278 11.64 25.94 66.86
C LEU A 278 10.23 26.49 66.56
N ILE A 279 9.48 25.79 65.75
CA ILE A 279 8.05 25.98 65.51
C ILE A 279 7.30 24.75 66.03
N PRO A 280 6.18 24.89 66.77
CA PRO A 280 5.50 23.78 67.46
C PRO A 280 4.72 22.85 66.54
N ASN A 281 4.64 21.61 66.99
CA ASN A 281 3.87 20.53 66.39
C ASN A 281 2.37 20.82 66.26
N GLU A 282 1.78 20.62 65.04
CA GLU A 282 0.36 20.40 64.85
C GLU A 282 0.08 18.91 64.52
N PRO A 283 -1.12 18.39 64.83
CA PRO A 283 -1.34 16.96 65.02
C PRO A 283 -1.66 16.22 63.70
N GLN A 284 -1.16 14.98 63.66
CA GLN A 284 -1.34 14.00 62.57
C GLN A 284 -2.83 13.65 62.36
N GLN A 285 -3.33 13.84 61.13
CA GLN A 285 -4.58 13.26 60.67
C GLN A 285 -4.38 11.84 60.12
N LYS A 286 -5.21 10.91 60.56
CA LYS A 286 -5.26 9.49 60.15
C LYS A 286 -5.63 9.30 58.69
N PRO A 287 -5.14 8.29 57.96
CA PRO A 287 -5.50 8.00 56.59
C PRO A 287 -6.87 7.33 56.49
N ALA A 288 -7.69 7.79 55.55
CA ALA A 288 -8.99 7.25 55.20
C ALA A 288 -8.89 5.85 54.54
N GLN A 289 -9.78 4.96 54.95
CA GLN A 289 -9.94 3.61 54.43
C GLN A 289 -10.40 3.62 52.96
N ARG A 290 -9.75 2.83 52.11
CA ARG A 290 -10.20 2.50 50.74
C ARG A 290 -11.25 1.40 50.81
N GLU A 291 -12.47 1.68 50.45
CA GLU A 291 -13.53 0.71 50.19
C GLU A 291 -13.25 -0.07 48.89
N ARG A 292 -13.33 -1.39 49.00
CA ARG A 292 -13.23 -2.35 47.87
C ARG A 292 -14.65 -2.55 47.30
N TYR A 293 -14.86 -2.12 46.06
CA TYR A 293 -16.03 -2.53 45.29
C TYR A 293 -15.85 -3.92 44.74
N LYS A 294 -16.68 -4.86 45.15
CA LYS A 294 -16.89 -6.18 44.57
C LYS A 294 -17.82 -6.08 43.38
N LEU A 295 -17.36 -6.39 42.18
CA LEU A 295 -18.22 -6.65 41.03
C LEU A 295 -18.86 -8.04 41.17
N ARG A 296 -20.20 -8.07 41.20
CA ARG A 296 -21.00 -9.28 41.01
C ARG A 296 -21.26 -9.47 39.51
N ILE A 297 -20.96 -10.67 39.04
CA ILE A 297 -21.35 -11.20 37.73
C ILE A 297 -22.73 -11.83 37.92
N SER A 298 -23.67 -11.47 37.06
CA SER A 298 -24.82 -12.26 36.67
C SER A 298 -24.98 -12.20 35.19
#